data_5680c90b3459901eef02431125a629ea
#
_entry.id   5680c90b3459901eef02431125a629ea
#
_cell.length_a   1.000
_cell.length_b   1.000
_cell.length_c   1.000
_cell.angle_alpha   90.00
_cell.angle_beta   90.00
_cell.angle_gamma   90.00
#
_symmetry.space_group_name_H-M   'P 1'
#
loop_
_entity.id
_entity.type
_entity.pdbx_description
1 polymer ?
#
loop_
_entity_poly.entity_id
_entity_poly.type
_entity_poly.pdbx_seq_one_letter_code
_entity_poly.pdbx_strand_id
1 'polypeptide(L)'
;MARKKIALIGAGQIGGTLAHLAALKELGDIVLFDIVDGVPQGKALDLAESAPVDGFNARLTGASSYAEIAGADVVIVTAGVPRKPGMSRDDLLGINLKVMDAVGAGIKAHAPNAFVICITNPLDAMVWALQKTSGLPAHKVVGMAGVLDSSRFRHFLAEEFKVSVEDVTAFVLGGHGDDMVPSVRYSTVAGIPLPDLVKMGWTTKERLDAMVERTRKGGGEIVNLLKTGSAFYAPAASAIAMAESYLKDQRRVLPCAAQLSGQYGVADTYVGVPVVIGAGGVERIVEITLDDAEKAMFAKSVASVRTLIDACKAINPALAA
;
A
#
# COMPACT_ATOMS: atom_id res chain seq x y z
N MET A 1 -29.09 3.45 -5.68
CA MET A 1 -27.78 3.74 -6.30
C MET A 1 -27.16 2.43 -6.74
N ALA A 2 -26.42 2.42 -7.85
CA ALA A 2 -25.64 1.23 -8.24
C ALA A 2 -24.57 0.93 -7.16
N ARG A 3 -24.26 -0.36 -6.94
CA ARG A 3 -23.17 -0.74 -6.07
C ARG A 3 -21.85 -0.21 -6.64
N LYS A 4 -20.91 0.12 -5.75
CA LYS A 4 -19.55 0.48 -6.14
C LYS A 4 -18.85 -0.71 -6.81
N LYS A 5 -17.90 -0.46 -7.69
CA LYS A 5 -17.14 -1.49 -8.39
C LYS A 5 -15.66 -1.41 -8.01
N ILE A 6 -15.10 -2.53 -7.58
CA ILE A 6 -13.70 -2.66 -7.19
C ILE A 6 -13.02 -3.63 -8.14
N ALA A 7 -11.97 -3.19 -8.82
CA ALA A 7 -11.14 -4.04 -9.68
C ALA A 7 -9.82 -4.37 -8.96
N LEU A 8 -9.49 -5.66 -8.90
CA LEU A 8 -8.28 -6.17 -8.27
C LEU A 8 -7.39 -6.75 -9.38
N ILE A 9 -6.28 -6.06 -9.69
CA ILE A 9 -5.36 -6.45 -10.74
C ILE A 9 -4.24 -7.32 -10.16
N GLY A 10 -4.34 -8.62 -10.42
CA GLY A 10 -3.52 -9.69 -9.86
C GLY A 10 -4.35 -10.60 -8.95
N ALA A 11 -4.53 -11.86 -9.36
CA ALA A 11 -5.30 -12.87 -8.61
C ALA A 11 -4.41 -13.78 -7.74
N GLY A 12 -3.26 -13.29 -7.30
CA GLY A 12 -2.38 -14.00 -6.37
C GLY A 12 -2.97 -14.11 -4.96
N GLN A 13 -2.10 -14.33 -3.96
CA GLN A 13 -2.55 -14.42 -2.55
C GLN A 13 -3.13 -13.10 -2.04
N ILE A 14 -2.46 -11.98 -2.32
CA ILE A 14 -2.96 -10.67 -1.92
C ILE A 14 -4.30 -10.38 -2.61
N GLY A 15 -4.41 -10.63 -3.92
CA GLY A 15 -5.64 -10.37 -4.68
C GLY A 15 -6.85 -11.16 -4.18
N GLY A 16 -6.68 -12.45 -3.90
CA GLY A 16 -7.74 -13.27 -3.28
C GLY A 16 -8.15 -12.77 -1.89
N THR A 17 -7.17 -12.41 -1.06
CA THR A 17 -7.44 -11.85 0.28
C THR A 17 -8.14 -10.49 0.21
N LEU A 18 -7.76 -9.62 -0.73
CA LEU A 18 -8.44 -8.35 -1.00
C LEU A 18 -9.90 -8.58 -1.38
N ALA A 19 -10.16 -9.55 -2.30
CA ALA A 19 -11.51 -9.87 -2.74
C ALA A 19 -12.39 -10.33 -1.57
N HIS A 20 -11.86 -11.23 -0.73
CA HIS A 20 -12.56 -11.72 0.45
C HIS A 20 -12.88 -10.58 1.43
N LEU A 21 -11.89 -9.78 1.80
CA LEU A 21 -12.09 -8.66 2.74
C LEU A 21 -13.06 -7.60 2.20
N ALA A 22 -12.99 -7.28 0.90
CA ALA A 22 -13.90 -6.32 0.27
C ALA A 22 -15.34 -6.86 0.26
N ALA A 23 -15.53 -8.17 0.02
CA ALA A 23 -16.82 -8.84 0.05
C ALA A 23 -17.43 -8.85 1.46
N LEU A 24 -16.67 -9.29 2.47
CA LEU A 24 -17.12 -9.31 3.87
C LEU A 24 -17.51 -7.92 4.40
N LYS A 25 -16.82 -6.87 3.94
CA LYS A 25 -17.15 -5.47 4.28
C LYS A 25 -18.23 -4.85 3.39
N GLU A 26 -18.73 -5.61 2.41
CA GLU A 26 -19.70 -5.16 1.42
C GLU A 26 -19.34 -3.80 0.76
N LEU A 27 -18.07 -3.61 0.43
CA LEU A 27 -17.56 -2.34 -0.13
C LEU A 27 -18.04 -2.09 -1.56
N GLY A 28 -18.44 -3.14 -2.28
CA GLY A 28 -18.91 -3.07 -3.66
C GLY A 28 -18.87 -4.41 -4.36
N ASP A 29 -19.21 -4.44 -5.65
CA ASP A 29 -19.02 -5.59 -6.52
C ASP A 29 -17.56 -5.68 -6.94
N ILE A 30 -17.02 -6.90 -7.07
CA ILE A 30 -15.59 -7.15 -7.20
C ILE A 30 -15.30 -7.84 -8.55
N VAL A 31 -14.34 -7.31 -9.28
CA VAL A 31 -13.72 -7.96 -10.45
C VAL A 31 -12.30 -8.34 -10.08
N LEU A 32 -12.03 -9.64 -10.00
CA LEU A 32 -10.69 -10.18 -9.81
C LEU A 32 -10.07 -10.46 -11.19
N PHE A 33 -9.01 -9.74 -11.53
CA PHE A 33 -8.35 -9.81 -12.83
C PHE A 33 -6.98 -10.49 -12.74
N ASP A 34 -6.67 -11.37 -13.66
CA ASP A 34 -5.31 -11.90 -13.89
C ASP A 34 -5.11 -12.24 -15.37
N ILE A 35 -3.85 -12.23 -15.82
CA ILE A 35 -3.48 -12.65 -17.18
C ILE A 35 -3.50 -14.17 -17.34
N VAL A 36 -3.48 -14.92 -16.24
CA VAL A 36 -3.55 -16.38 -16.24
C VAL A 36 -5.01 -16.79 -16.21
N ASP A 37 -5.53 -17.20 -17.37
CA ASP A 37 -6.93 -17.61 -17.51
C ASP A 37 -7.28 -18.78 -16.59
N GLY A 38 -8.51 -18.77 -16.08
CA GLY A 38 -9.01 -19.75 -15.10
C GLY A 38 -8.69 -19.39 -13.65
N VAL A 39 -7.55 -18.76 -13.35
CA VAL A 39 -7.16 -18.43 -11.96
C VAL A 39 -8.11 -17.40 -11.31
N PRO A 40 -8.37 -16.24 -11.91
CA PRO A 40 -9.28 -15.28 -11.33
C PRO A 40 -10.73 -15.80 -11.30
N GLN A 41 -11.15 -16.57 -12.29
CA GLN A 41 -12.50 -17.15 -12.36
C GLN A 41 -12.72 -18.17 -11.24
N GLY A 42 -11.76 -19.10 -11.05
CA GLY A 42 -11.83 -20.10 -9.99
C GLY A 42 -11.87 -19.48 -8.60
N LYS A 43 -11.01 -18.49 -8.33
CA LYS A 43 -11.01 -17.78 -7.02
C LYS A 43 -12.29 -16.97 -6.80
N ALA A 44 -12.79 -16.30 -7.82
CA ALA A 44 -14.03 -15.53 -7.71
C ALA A 44 -15.23 -16.45 -7.45
N LEU A 45 -15.27 -17.65 -8.06
CA LEU A 45 -16.31 -18.62 -7.83
C LEU A 45 -16.25 -19.18 -6.39
N ASP A 46 -15.08 -19.62 -5.93
CA ASP A 46 -14.86 -20.12 -4.56
C ASP A 46 -15.31 -19.10 -3.50
N LEU A 47 -14.89 -17.82 -3.68
CA LEU A 47 -15.33 -16.73 -2.81
C LEU A 47 -16.84 -16.45 -2.91
N ALA A 48 -17.45 -16.57 -4.09
CA ALA A 48 -18.89 -16.40 -4.24
C ALA A 48 -19.68 -17.54 -3.55
N GLU A 49 -19.13 -18.76 -3.52
CA GLU A 49 -19.71 -19.89 -2.81
C GLU A 49 -19.62 -19.73 -1.29
N SER A 50 -18.69 -18.93 -0.74
CA SER A 50 -18.67 -18.61 0.68
C SER A 50 -19.75 -17.59 1.09
N ALA A 51 -20.30 -16.82 0.15
CA ALA A 51 -21.25 -15.76 0.43
C ALA A 51 -22.50 -16.20 1.24
N PRO A 52 -23.13 -17.35 0.97
CA PRO A 52 -24.26 -17.81 1.78
C PRO A 52 -23.92 -18.15 3.24
N VAL A 53 -22.65 -18.48 3.51
CA VAL A 53 -22.13 -18.80 4.86
C VAL A 53 -21.70 -17.54 5.59
N ASP A 54 -20.97 -16.66 4.91
CA ASP A 54 -20.40 -15.43 5.47
C ASP A 54 -21.41 -14.26 5.53
N GLY A 55 -22.52 -14.36 4.79
CA GLY A 55 -23.64 -13.41 4.87
C GLY A 55 -23.40 -12.10 4.09
N PHE A 56 -22.65 -12.12 3.00
CA PHE A 56 -22.49 -10.95 2.12
C PHE A 56 -23.21 -11.15 0.76
N ASN A 57 -23.52 -10.03 0.07
CA ASN A 57 -24.21 -10.03 -1.22
C ASN A 57 -23.39 -9.36 -2.34
N ALA A 58 -22.09 -9.12 -2.13
CA ALA A 58 -21.20 -8.62 -3.16
C ALA A 58 -21.09 -9.60 -4.32
N ARG A 59 -21.21 -9.12 -5.56
CA ARG A 59 -20.97 -9.94 -6.75
C ARG A 59 -19.46 -10.04 -6.98
N LEU A 60 -18.97 -11.27 -7.17
CA LEU A 60 -17.58 -11.54 -7.51
C LEU A 60 -17.49 -12.13 -8.92
N THR A 61 -16.64 -11.57 -9.74
CA THR A 61 -16.37 -12.07 -11.11
C THR A 61 -14.86 -12.17 -11.33
N GLY A 62 -14.41 -13.23 -11.99
CA GLY A 62 -13.04 -13.39 -12.46
C GLY A 62 -12.92 -13.00 -13.92
N ALA A 63 -11.86 -12.31 -14.30
CA ALA A 63 -11.65 -11.79 -15.64
C ALA A 63 -10.19 -11.88 -16.09
N SER A 64 -9.97 -12.06 -17.39
CA SER A 64 -8.65 -12.00 -18.03
C SER A 64 -8.58 -10.91 -19.13
N SER A 65 -9.62 -10.06 -19.21
CA SER A 65 -9.66 -8.90 -20.10
C SER A 65 -9.84 -7.61 -19.33
N TYR A 66 -9.07 -6.57 -19.66
CA TYR A 66 -9.21 -5.25 -19.05
C TYR A 66 -10.59 -4.60 -19.34
N ALA A 67 -11.31 -5.02 -20.37
CA ALA A 67 -12.67 -4.53 -20.61
C ALA A 67 -13.59 -4.77 -19.40
N GLU A 68 -13.35 -5.81 -18.61
CA GLU A 68 -14.16 -6.16 -17.44
C GLU A 68 -13.97 -5.21 -16.25
N ILE A 69 -12.86 -4.45 -16.20
CA ILE A 69 -12.67 -3.44 -15.15
C ILE A 69 -13.35 -2.11 -15.49
N ALA A 70 -14.02 -2.01 -16.64
CA ALA A 70 -14.65 -0.76 -17.08
C ALA A 70 -15.59 -0.21 -16.01
N GLY A 71 -15.46 1.09 -15.74
CA GLY A 71 -16.26 1.81 -14.75
C GLY A 71 -15.94 1.48 -13.29
N ALA A 72 -14.79 0.88 -12.98
CA ALA A 72 -14.39 0.66 -11.60
C ALA A 72 -14.21 1.99 -10.84
N ASP A 73 -14.76 2.06 -9.61
CA ASP A 73 -14.55 3.20 -8.70
C ASP A 73 -13.16 3.13 -8.05
N VAL A 74 -12.68 1.91 -7.75
CA VAL A 74 -11.37 1.64 -7.16
C VAL A 74 -10.67 0.55 -7.94
N VAL A 75 -9.38 0.75 -8.20
CA VAL A 75 -8.49 -0.29 -8.75
C VAL A 75 -7.35 -0.54 -7.77
N ILE A 76 -7.16 -1.78 -7.35
CA ILE A 76 -6.04 -2.18 -6.49
C ILE A 76 -5.10 -3.06 -7.30
N VAL A 77 -3.83 -2.64 -7.41
CA VAL A 77 -2.83 -3.31 -8.26
C VAL A 77 -1.85 -4.09 -7.41
N THR A 78 -1.92 -5.42 -7.54
CA THR A 78 -0.98 -6.38 -6.93
C THR A 78 -0.18 -7.16 -7.98
N ALA A 79 -0.48 -6.92 -9.26
CA ALA A 79 0.18 -7.58 -10.38
C ALA A 79 1.68 -7.27 -10.39
N GLY A 80 2.48 -8.31 -10.60
CA GLY A 80 3.93 -8.24 -10.61
C GLY A 80 4.53 -9.53 -10.09
N VAL A 81 5.85 -9.64 -10.22
CA VAL A 81 6.57 -10.80 -9.69
C VAL A 81 7.26 -10.46 -8.37
N PRO A 82 7.26 -11.36 -7.39
CA PRO A 82 8.07 -11.22 -6.20
C PRO A 82 9.55 -11.49 -6.55
N ARG A 83 10.48 -10.93 -5.75
CA ARG A 83 11.90 -11.24 -5.91
C ARG A 83 12.15 -12.72 -5.70
N LYS A 84 12.81 -13.35 -6.66
CA LYS A 84 13.20 -14.76 -6.60
C LYS A 84 14.70 -14.89 -6.23
N PRO A 85 15.14 -16.01 -5.65
CA PRO A 85 16.56 -16.29 -5.47
C PRO A 85 17.32 -16.18 -6.79
N GLY A 86 18.48 -15.50 -6.79
CA GLY A 86 19.30 -15.25 -7.98
C GLY A 86 18.85 -14.08 -8.86
N MET A 87 17.71 -13.47 -8.60
CA MET A 87 17.23 -12.27 -9.33
C MET A 87 17.91 -11.02 -8.78
N SER A 88 18.51 -10.22 -9.65
CA SER A 88 19.05 -8.91 -9.30
C SER A 88 17.91 -7.92 -8.99
N ARG A 89 18.26 -6.77 -8.39
CA ARG A 89 17.29 -5.69 -8.16
C ARG A 89 16.80 -5.09 -9.47
N ASP A 90 17.70 -4.94 -10.44
CA ASP A 90 17.40 -4.35 -11.74
C ASP A 90 16.53 -5.27 -12.60
N ASP A 91 16.75 -6.61 -12.53
CA ASP A 91 15.89 -7.58 -13.19
C ASP A 91 14.44 -7.48 -12.68
N LEU A 92 14.27 -7.43 -11.35
CA LEU A 92 12.95 -7.27 -10.74
C LEU A 92 12.29 -5.97 -11.16
N LEU A 93 13.05 -4.88 -11.14
CA LEU A 93 12.58 -3.56 -11.53
C LEU A 93 12.10 -3.56 -12.98
N GLY A 94 12.92 -4.08 -13.91
CA GLY A 94 12.61 -4.15 -15.34
C GLY A 94 11.38 -5.00 -15.65
N ILE A 95 11.18 -6.13 -14.96
CA ILE A 95 10.01 -6.99 -15.13
C ILE A 95 8.75 -6.25 -14.64
N ASN A 96 8.79 -5.70 -13.42
CA ASN A 96 7.61 -5.07 -12.83
C ASN A 96 7.28 -3.73 -13.51
N LEU A 97 8.26 -3.05 -14.11
CA LEU A 97 8.00 -1.88 -14.94
C LEU A 97 7.13 -2.22 -16.15
N LYS A 98 7.44 -3.30 -16.87
CA LYS A 98 6.62 -3.77 -18.00
C LYS A 98 5.20 -4.14 -17.56
N VAL A 99 5.07 -4.67 -16.35
CA VAL A 99 3.74 -4.94 -15.78
C VAL A 99 3.00 -3.63 -15.52
N MET A 100 3.66 -2.61 -14.95
CA MET A 100 3.03 -1.30 -14.71
C MET A 100 2.63 -0.60 -16.02
N ASP A 101 3.41 -0.76 -17.10
CA ASP A 101 3.06 -0.24 -18.43
C ASP A 101 1.75 -0.87 -18.93
N ALA A 102 1.62 -2.19 -18.87
CA ALA A 102 0.41 -2.89 -19.31
C ALA A 102 -0.81 -2.56 -18.44
N VAL A 103 -0.62 -2.54 -17.11
CA VAL A 103 -1.69 -2.21 -16.14
C VAL A 103 -2.12 -0.75 -16.30
N GLY A 104 -1.17 0.17 -16.42
CA GLY A 104 -1.45 1.59 -16.61
C GLY A 104 -2.24 1.86 -17.88
N ALA A 105 -1.86 1.24 -19.00
CA ALA A 105 -2.61 1.32 -20.25
C ALA A 105 -4.03 0.76 -20.12
N GLY A 106 -4.21 -0.37 -19.44
CA GLY A 106 -5.51 -0.96 -19.16
C GLY A 106 -6.41 -0.06 -18.31
N ILE A 107 -5.87 0.53 -17.25
CA ILE A 107 -6.59 1.48 -16.39
C ILE A 107 -6.98 2.74 -17.18
N LYS A 108 -6.05 3.31 -17.94
CA LYS A 108 -6.30 4.47 -18.79
C LYS A 108 -7.47 4.26 -19.77
N ALA A 109 -7.52 3.08 -20.38
CA ALA A 109 -8.53 2.76 -21.37
C ALA A 109 -9.90 2.44 -20.76
N HIS A 110 -9.97 1.78 -19.61
CA HIS A 110 -11.21 1.19 -19.11
C HIS A 110 -11.69 1.77 -17.77
N ALA A 111 -10.79 2.32 -16.93
CA ALA A 111 -11.13 2.87 -15.61
C ALA A 111 -10.46 4.23 -15.35
N PRO A 112 -10.57 5.23 -16.26
CA PRO A 112 -9.84 6.50 -16.20
C PRO A 112 -10.23 7.39 -15.00
N ASN A 113 -11.32 7.10 -14.32
CA ASN A 113 -11.82 7.88 -13.18
C ASN A 113 -11.58 7.17 -11.82
N ALA A 114 -11.00 5.97 -11.85
CA ALA A 114 -10.81 5.17 -10.64
C ALA A 114 -9.81 5.81 -9.66
N PHE A 115 -10.00 5.55 -8.38
CA PHE A 115 -8.95 5.70 -7.38
C PHE A 115 -8.05 4.46 -7.41
N VAL A 116 -6.76 4.64 -7.59
CA VAL A 116 -5.80 3.56 -7.83
C VAL A 116 -4.88 3.39 -6.64
N ILE A 117 -4.83 2.17 -6.10
CA ILE A 117 -3.94 1.78 -5.00
C ILE A 117 -2.92 0.76 -5.53
N CYS A 118 -1.64 1.13 -5.55
CA CYS A 118 -0.55 0.25 -5.94
C CYS A 118 0.02 -0.49 -4.72
N ILE A 119 0.26 -1.82 -4.85
CA ILE A 119 0.90 -2.67 -3.84
C ILE A 119 2.20 -3.29 -4.40
N THR A 120 2.37 -3.30 -5.72
CA THR A 120 3.49 -3.94 -6.42
C THR A 120 4.84 -3.36 -5.99
N ASN A 121 5.81 -4.22 -5.70
CA ASN A 121 7.16 -3.83 -5.28
C ASN A 121 8.17 -3.79 -6.47
N PRO A 122 9.20 -2.92 -6.37
CA PRO A 122 9.48 -1.94 -5.32
C PRO A 122 8.48 -0.80 -5.34
N LEU A 123 7.72 -0.64 -4.25
CA LEU A 123 6.47 0.11 -4.22
C LEU A 123 6.58 1.54 -4.74
N ASP A 124 7.52 2.33 -4.19
CA ASP A 124 7.59 3.77 -4.48
C ASP A 124 7.90 4.04 -5.96
N ALA A 125 8.72 3.19 -6.58
CA ALA A 125 9.01 3.25 -8.01
C ALA A 125 7.84 2.75 -8.86
N MET A 126 7.15 1.70 -8.41
CA MET A 126 6.03 1.13 -9.17
C MET A 126 4.79 2.03 -9.14
N VAL A 127 4.47 2.67 -8.02
CA VAL A 127 3.36 3.64 -7.98
C VAL A 127 3.65 4.87 -8.84
N TRP A 128 4.90 5.34 -8.85
CA TRP A 128 5.34 6.41 -9.73
C TRP A 128 5.19 6.02 -11.22
N ALA A 129 5.69 4.85 -11.61
CA ALA A 129 5.56 4.35 -12.97
C ALA A 129 4.09 4.15 -13.38
N LEU A 130 3.26 3.58 -12.50
CA LEU A 130 1.84 3.37 -12.73
C LEU A 130 1.09 4.70 -12.93
N GLN A 131 1.42 5.74 -12.17
CA GLN A 131 0.84 7.07 -12.36
C GLN A 131 1.21 7.64 -13.72
N LYS A 132 2.49 7.54 -14.13
CA LYS A 132 2.97 8.01 -15.43
C LYS A 132 2.28 7.26 -16.57
N THR A 133 2.20 5.94 -16.52
CA THR A 133 1.65 5.11 -17.61
C THR A 133 0.11 5.20 -17.70
N SER A 134 -0.57 5.31 -16.57
CA SER A 134 -2.02 5.50 -16.57
C SER A 134 -2.45 6.92 -16.96
N GLY A 135 -1.59 7.91 -16.74
CA GLY A 135 -1.89 9.32 -16.97
C GLY A 135 -2.97 9.89 -16.05
N LEU A 136 -3.33 9.18 -14.97
CA LEU A 136 -4.28 9.67 -14.00
C LEU A 136 -3.68 10.81 -13.17
N PRO A 137 -4.51 11.73 -12.66
CA PRO A 137 -4.03 12.77 -11.74
C PRO A 137 -3.39 12.15 -10.49
N ALA A 138 -2.33 12.77 -9.97
CA ALA A 138 -1.55 12.25 -8.84
C ALA A 138 -2.40 11.97 -7.59
N HIS A 139 -3.43 12.80 -7.32
CA HIS A 139 -4.34 12.59 -6.19
C HIS A 139 -5.23 11.35 -6.33
N LYS A 140 -5.30 10.74 -7.51
CA LYS A 140 -6.03 9.50 -7.77
C LYS A 140 -5.16 8.25 -7.72
N VAL A 141 -3.84 8.37 -7.61
CA VAL A 141 -2.91 7.24 -7.58
C VAL A 141 -2.08 7.29 -6.30
N VAL A 142 -2.09 6.21 -5.55
CA VAL A 142 -1.43 6.14 -4.24
C VAL A 142 -0.81 4.76 -4.01
N GLY A 143 0.30 4.71 -3.27
CA GLY A 143 0.95 3.46 -2.90
C GLY A 143 0.58 3.01 -1.48
N MET A 144 0.26 1.72 -1.30
CA MET A 144 0.07 1.10 -0.01
C MET A 144 1.45 0.78 0.60
N ALA A 145 1.89 1.58 1.54
CA ALA A 145 3.20 1.53 2.18
C ALA A 145 3.08 1.70 3.70
N GLY A 146 3.10 2.93 4.17
CA GLY A 146 3.12 3.27 5.58
C GLY A 146 1.92 2.76 6.37
N VAL A 147 0.75 2.53 5.75
CA VAL A 147 -0.39 1.89 6.43
C VAL A 147 0.00 0.49 6.93
N LEU A 148 0.67 -0.32 6.10
CA LEU A 148 1.19 -1.62 6.48
C LEU A 148 2.33 -1.51 7.50
N ASP A 149 3.29 -0.63 7.25
CA ASP A 149 4.47 -0.48 8.11
C ASP A 149 4.08 0.03 9.50
N SER A 150 3.13 0.98 9.56
CA SER A 150 2.54 1.46 10.81
C SER A 150 1.74 0.36 11.53
N SER A 151 1.04 -0.52 10.79
CA SER A 151 0.31 -1.63 11.42
C SER A 151 1.25 -2.62 12.12
N ARG A 152 2.41 -2.89 11.53
CA ARG A 152 3.48 -3.69 12.17
C ARG A 152 3.98 -3.03 13.44
N PHE A 153 4.30 -1.74 13.36
CA PHE A 153 4.78 -0.98 14.51
C PHE A 153 3.73 -0.93 15.62
N ARG A 154 2.45 -0.68 15.29
CA ARG A 154 1.32 -0.75 16.23
C ARG A 154 1.21 -2.10 16.91
N HIS A 155 1.34 -3.18 16.17
CA HIS A 155 1.29 -4.54 16.72
C HIS A 155 2.41 -4.77 17.74
N PHE A 156 3.66 -4.44 17.40
CA PHE A 156 4.80 -4.62 18.31
C PHE A 156 4.70 -3.73 19.55
N LEU A 157 4.20 -2.50 19.39
CA LEU A 157 3.94 -1.61 20.54
C LEU A 157 2.83 -2.18 21.45
N ALA A 158 1.73 -2.70 20.87
CA ALA A 158 0.66 -3.31 21.65
C ALA A 158 1.13 -4.54 22.45
N GLU A 159 2.00 -5.38 21.87
CA GLU A 159 2.64 -6.50 22.56
C GLU A 159 3.55 -6.01 23.70
N GLU A 160 4.36 -4.99 23.47
CA GLU A 160 5.27 -4.40 24.47
C GLU A 160 4.52 -3.86 25.68
N PHE A 161 3.47 -3.07 25.42
CA PHE A 161 2.69 -2.41 26.47
C PHE A 161 1.57 -3.30 27.03
N LYS A 162 1.31 -4.49 26.43
CA LYS A 162 0.23 -5.42 26.81
C LYS A 162 -1.14 -4.74 26.79
N VAL A 163 -1.41 -3.98 25.72
CA VAL A 163 -2.66 -3.24 25.50
C VAL A 163 -3.32 -3.68 24.20
N SER A 164 -4.58 -3.27 24.00
CA SER A 164 -5.26 -3.45 22.71
C SER A 164 -4.54 -2.72 21.57
N VAL A 165 -4.46 -3.34 20.40
CA VAL A 165 -3.98 -2.68 19.16
C VAL A 165 -4.87 -1.49 18.76
N GLU A 166 -6.10 -1.41 19.24
CA GLU A 166 -7.01 -0.29 18.99
C GLU A 166 -6.56 0.99 19.69
N ASP A 167 -5.88 0.86 20.83
CA ASP A 167 -5.37 2.00 21.60
C ASP A 167 -4.03 2.52 21.10
N VAL A 168 -3.40 1.85 20.12
CA VAL A 168 -2.09 2.24 19.58
C VAL A 168 -2.25 2.99 18.26
N THR A 169 -1.71 4.20 18.20
CA THR A 169 -1.55 4.97 16.98
C THR A 169 -0.07 5.10 16.65
N ALA A 170 0.29 4.85 15.39
CA ALA A 170 1.68 4.99 14.94
C ALA A 170 1.74 5.49 13.49
N PHE A 171 2.82 6.20 13.18
CA PHE A 171 3.16 6.65 11.84
C PHE A 171 4.53 6.13 11.42
N VAL A 172 4.59 5.55 10.22
CA VAL A 172 5.83 5.23 9.53
C VAL A 172 5.85 6.01 8.22
N LEU A 173 6.90 6.79 8.02
CA LEU A 173 7.11 7.69 6.90
C LEU A 173 8.23 7.16 6.00
N GLY A 174 8.47 7.86 4.89
CA GLY A 174 9.56 7.52 3.95
C GLY A 174 9.18 6.45 2.93
N GLY A 175 10.15 6.01 2.15
CA GLY A 175 9.99 4.92 1.19
C GLY A 175 9.70 3.58 1.87
N HIS A 176 8.99 2.71 1.18
CA HIS A 176 8.63 1.38 1.66
C HIS A 176 9.83 0.42 1.54
N GLY A 177 10.62 0.29 2.59
CA GLY A 177 11.83 -0.54 2.64
C GLY A 177 12.66 -0.29 3.89
N ASP A 178 13.93 -0.67 3.86
CA ASP A 178 14.83 -0.62 5.02
C ASP A 178 15.08 0.81 5.53
N ASP A 179 14.93 1.83 4.67
CA ASP A 179 15.09 3.24 4.99
C ASP A 179 13.77 3.92 5.43
N MET A 180 12.72 3.15 5.77
CA MET A 180 11.49 3.73 6.35
C MET A 180 11.77 4.43 7.69
N VAL A 181 10.94 5.42 8.02
CA VAL A 181 11.11 6.29 9.18
C VAL A 181 9.94 6.12 10.16
N PRO A 182 10.00 5.16 11.09
CA PRO A 182 9.02 5.06 12.16
C PRO A 182 9.11 6.29 13.07
N SER A 183 8.03 7.06 13.16
CA SER A 183 8.00 8.29 13.97
C SER A 183 7.58 7.98 15.39
N VAL A 184 8.57 7.84 16.28
CA VAL A 184 8.35 7.57 17.71
C VAL A 184 7.60 8.72 18.39
N ARG A 185 7.92 9.98 18.04
CA ARG A 185 7.30 11.17 18.66
C ARG A 185 5.80 11.31 18.39
N TYR A 186 5.36 10.87 17.20
CA TYR A 186 3.96 10.94 16.80
C TYR A 186 3.21 9.60 16.98
N SER A 187 3.87 8.62 17.62
CA SER A 187 3.23 7.36 17.99
C SER A 187 2.81 7.39 19.45
N THR A 188 1.60 6.89 19.72
CA THR A 188 0.96 7.02 21.03
C THR A 188 0.27 5.72 21.44
N VAL A 189 0.07 5.56 22.76
CA VAL A 189 -0.87 4.59 23.34
C VAL A 189 -1.96 5.38 24.05
N ALA A 190 -3.20 5.22 23.66
CA ALA A 190 -4.35 5.97 24.19
C ALA A 190 -4.10 7.51 24.25
N GLY A 191 -3.41 8.05 23.23
CA GLY A 191 -3.04 9.45 23.15
C GLY A 191 -1.79 9.84 23.94
N ILE A 192 -1.19 8.95 24.73
CA ILE A 192 0.05 9.22 25.46
C ILE A 192 1.24 8.98 24.51
N PRO A 193 2.10 9.98 24.24
CA PRO A 193 3.25 9.82 23.36
C PRO A 193 4.26 8.78 23.87
N LEU A 194 4.87 8.01 22.97
CA LEU A 194 5.87 7.00 23.36
C LEU A 194 7.03 7.56 24.19
N PRO A 195 7.57 8.78 23.92
CA PRO A 195 8.61 9.35 24.77
C PRO A 195 8.16 9.58 26.23
N ASP A 196 6.88 9.87 26.46
CA ASP A 196 6.35 10.04 27.80
C ASP A 196 6.14 8.70 28.51
N LEU A 197 5.74 7.65 27.78
CA LEU A 197 5.69 6.29 28.33
C LEU A 197 7.07 5.77 28.78
N VAL A 198 8.15 6.18 28.08
CA VAL A 198 9.52 5.91 28.54
C VAL A 198 9.81 6.64 29.86
N LYS A 199 9.47 7.94 29.97
CA LYS A 199 9.64 8.71 31.21
C LYS A 199 8.83 8.14 32.38
N MET A 200 7.66 7.58 32.09
CA MET A 200 6.80 6.90 33.08
C MET A 200 7.30 5.50 33.47
N GLY A 201 8.34 4.99 32.80
CA GLY A 201 8.89 3.66 33.08
C GLY A 201 8.07 2.48 32.55
N TRP A 202 7.15 2.71 31.60
CA TRP A 202 6.37 1.64 30.96
C TRP A 202 7.19 0.81 29.97
N THR A 203 8.22 1.43 29.37
CA THR A 203 9.21 0.80 28.49
C THR A 203 10.52 1.57 28.57
N THR A 204 11.55 1.13 27.84
CA THR A 204 12.83 1.84 27.73
C THR A 204 13.10 2.29 26.30
N LYS A 205 14.03 3.22 26.14
CA LYS A 205 14.46 3.68 24.81
C LYS A 205 14.99 2.53 23.96
N GLU A 206 15.79 1.65 24.55
CA GLU A 206 16.41 0.49 23.88
C GLU A 206 15.34 -0.47 23.34
N ARG A 207 14.25 -0.69 24.10
CA ARG A 207 13.13 -1.52 23.66
C ARG A 207 12.36 -0.87 22.52
N LEU A 208 12.15 0.45 22.57
CA LEU A 208 11.53 1.18 21.44
C LEU A 208 12.42 1.11 20.18
N ASP A 209 13.72 1.31 20.33
CA ASP A 209 14.67 1.22 19.20
C ASP A 209 14.66 -0.19 18.59
N ALA A 210 14.57 -1.24 19.41
CA ALA A 210 14.45 -2.62 18.94
C ALA A 210 13.15 -2.85 18.15
N MET A 211 12.02 -2.29 18.58
CA MET A 211 10.74 -2.37 17.85
C MET A 211 10.77 -1.58 16.54
N VAL A 212 11.42 -0.42 16.51
CA VAL A 212 11.67 0.34 15.28
C VAL A 212 12.45 -0.49 14.27
N GLU A 213 13.55 -1.14 14.70
CA GLU A 213 14.35 -2.01 13.83
C GLU A 213 13.59 -3.25 13.37
N ARG A 214 12.80 -3.87 14.25
CA ARG A 214 11.93 -5.00 13.88
C ARG A 214 10.86 -4.59 12.86
N THR A 215 10.31 -3.37 12.98
CA THR A 215 9.35 -2.82 12.02
C THR A 215 9.97 -2.71 10.63
N ARG A 216 11.19 -2.18 10.51
CA ARG A 216 11.93 -2.09 9.25
C ARG A 216 12.15 -3.46 8.60
N LYS A 217 12.43 -4.47 9.41
CA LYS A 217 12.73 -5.85 8.96
C LYS A 217 11.50 -6.76 8.88
N GLY A 218 10.31 -6.27 9.25
CA GLY A 218 9.11 -7.09 9.42
C GLY A 218 8.67 -7.87 8.17
N GLY A 219 8.89 -7.30 6.97
CA GLY A 219 8.67 -8.04 5.72
C GLY A 219 9.60 -9.23 5.55
N GLY A 220 10.89 -9.04 5.84
CA GLY A 220 11.91 -10.10 5.79
C GLY A 220 11.69 -11.17 6.86
N GLU A 221 11.25 -10.81 8.06
CA GLU A 221 10.92 -11.75 9.14
C GLU A 221 9.84 -12.76 8.66
N ILE A 222 8.78 -12.26 8.02
CA ILE A 222 7.70 -13.11 7.50
C ILE A 222 8.18 -14.01 6.36
N VAL A 223 8.97 -13.48 5.42
CA VAL A 223 9.56 -14.28 4.33
C VAL A 223 10.44 -15.41 4.88
N ASN A 224 11.25 -15.12 5.89
CA ASN A 224 12.12 -16.12 6.53
C ASN A 224 11.32 -17.21 7.25
N LEU A 225 10.15 -16.90 7.81
CA LEU A 225 9.27 -17.87 8.45
C LEU A 225 8.51 -18.72 7.43
N LEU A 226 7.95 -18.09 6.41
CA LEU A 226 7.13 -18.77 5.39
C LEU A 226 7.97 -19.63 4.43
N LYS A 227 9.26 -19.32 4.24
CA LYS A 227 10.18 -19.95 3.28
C LYS A 227 9.79 -19.77 1.81
N THR A 228 8.49 -19.79 1.52
CA THR A 228 7.92 -19.53 0.18
C THR A 228 6.87 -18.45 0.28
N GLY A 229 6.94 -17.44 -0.59
CA GLY A 229 5.99 -16.32 -0.57
C GLY A 229 6.37 -15.18 0.37
N SER A 230 5.44 -14.30 0.61
CA SER A 230 5.58 -13.10 1.44
C SER A 230 4.29 -12.81 2.20
N ALA A 231 4.27 -11.80 3.06
CA ALA A 231 3.05 -11.34 3.72
C ALA A 231 1.95 -11.01 2.70
N PHE A 232 0.71 -11.40 2.97
CA PHE A 232 -0.44 -11.09 2.11
C PHE A 232 -1.70 -10.68 2.91
N TYR A 233 -1.89 -11.12 4.15
CA TYR A 233 -3.04 -10.71 4.97
C TYR A 233 -2.97 -9.23 5.36
N ALA A 234 -1.88 -8.81 6.01
CA ALA A 234 -1.72 -7.42 6.45
C ALA A 234 -1.61 -6.41 5.29
N PRO A 235 -0.92 -6.70 4.16
CA PRO A 235 -0.97 -5.86 2.96
C PRO A 235 -2.38 -5.70 2.40
N ALA A 236 -3.15 -6.78 2.32
CA ALA A 236 -4.54 -6.72 1.85
C ALA A 236 -5.41 -5.89 2.78
N ALA A 237 -5.35 -6.12 4.09
CA ALA A 237 -6.11 -5.35 5.08
C ALA A 237 -5.76 -3.84 5.02
N SER A 238 -4.48 -3.51 4.80
CA SER A 238 -4.00 -2.13 4.67
C SER A 238 -4.59 -1.44 3.43
N ALA A 239 -4.57 -2.11 2.28
CA ALA A 239 -5.14 -1.55 1.06
C ALA A 239 -6.68 -1.43 1.13
N ILE A 240 -7.36 -2.39 1.77
CA ILE A 240 -8.81 -2.31 2.02
C ILE A 240 -9.15 -1.12 2.91
N ALA A 241 -8.35 -0.81 3.94
CA ALA A 241 -8.57 0.38 4.77
C ALA A 241 -8.47 1.68 3.95
N MET A 242 -7.56 1.74 2.97
CA MET A 242 -7.44 2.88 2.04
C MET A 242 -8.65 2.95 1.09
N ALA A 243 -9.05 1.82 0.50
CA ALA A 243 -10.20 1.73 -0.40
C ALA A 243 -11.51 2.08 0.32
N GLU A 244 -11.71 1.60 1.54
CA GLU A 244 -12.87 1.90 2.37
C GLU A 244 -12.96 3.38 2.70
N SER A 245 -11.82 4.03 3.02
CA SER A 245 -11.76 5.47 3.28
C SER A 245 -12.21 6.28 2.06
N TYR A 246 -11.79 5.89 0.85
CA TYR A 246 -12.22 6.51 -0.39
C TYR A 246 -13.71 6.26 -0.69
N LEU A 247 -14.14 5.00 -0.66
CA LEU A 247 -15.49 4.59 -1.06
C LEU A 247 -16.59 5.13 -0.14
N LYS A 248 -16.28 5.29 1.16
CA LYS A 248 -17.20 5.76 2.20
C LYS A 248 -16.97 7.22 2.60
N ASP A 249 -16.10 7.96 1.92
CA ASP A 249 -15.69 9.35 2.24
C ASP A 249 -15.31 9.53 3.72
N GLN A 250 -14.55 8.57 4.27
CA GLN A 250 -14.22 8.60 5.71
C GLN A 250 -13.19 9.66 6.08
N ARG A 251 -12.42 10.17 5.11
CA ARG A 251 -11.36 11.19 5.31
C ARG A 251 -10.34 10.79 6.37
N ARG A 252 -9.98 9.51 6.39
CA ARG A 252 -8.96 9.02 7.31
C ARG A 252 -7.60 9.60 6.97
N VAL A 253 -6.82 9.88 8.03
CA VAL A 253 -5.40 10.22 7.88
C VAL A 253 -4.61 8.92 7.89
N LEU A 254 -4.04 8.57 6.73
CA LEU A 254 -3.33 7.31 6.51
C LEU A 254 -1.94 7.60 5.95
N PRO A 255 -0.86 6.95 6.45
CA PRO A 255 0.47 7.08 5.85
C PRO A 255 0.53 6.24 4.57
N CYS A 256 0.67 6.91 3.44
CA CYS A 256 0.67 6.30 2.10
C CYS A 256 1.78 6.89 1.25
N ALA A 257 2.28 6.16 0.26
CA ALA A 257 3.13 6.73 -0.76
C ALA A 257 2.29 7.61 -1.69
N ALA A 258 2.48 8.93 -1.58
CA ALA A 258 1.80 9.94 -2.38
C ALA A 258 2.81 10.83 -3.09
N GLN A 259 2.44 11.39 -4.25
CA GLN A 259 3.29 12.32 -4.98
C GLN A 259 3.36 13.65 -4.22
N LEU A 260 4.58 14.06 -3.88
CA LEU A 260 4.85 15.34 -3.25
C LEU A 260 5.11 16.42 -4.32
N SER A 261 4.62 17.62 -4.07
CA SER A 261 4.73 18.79 -4.93
C SER A 261 5.28 20.00 -4.14
N GLY A 262 6.31 19.77 -3.35
CA GLY A 262 6.94 20.77 -2.48
C GLY A 262 6.83 20.46 -0.98
N GLN A 263 5.90 19.61 -0.57
CA GLN A 263 5.77 19.21 0.84
C GLN A 263 7.05 18.53 1.32
N TYR A 264 7.43 18.78 2.56
CA TYR A 264 8.71 18.33 3.15
C TYR A 264 9.96 18.74 2.34
N GLY A 265 9.86 19.77 1.46
CA GLY A 265 10.91 20.16 0.54
C GLY A 265 11.18 19.17 -0.61
N VAL A 266 10.24 18.26 -0.87
CA VAL A 266 10.35 17.21 -1.89
C VAL A 266 9.35 17.48 -3.01
N ALA A 267 9.80 17.37 -4.26
CA ALA A 267 8.95 17.47 -5.44
C ALA A 267 9.10 16.25 -6.35
N ASP A 268 8.05 15.97 -7.12
CA ASP A 268 7.99 14.94 -8.18
C ASP A 268 8.42 13.54 -7.74
N THR A 269 8.16 13.20 -6.48
CA THR A 269 8.55 11.92 -5.90
C THR A 269 7.39 11.34 -5.10
N TYR A 270 7.08 10.06 -5.31
CA TYR A 270 6.20 9.30 -4.44
C TYR A 270 6.98 8.86 -3.21
N VAL A 271 6.47 9.19 -2.02
CA VAL A 271 7.07 8.80 -0.75
C VAL A 271 6.01 8.72 0.34
N GLY A 272 6.19 7.85 1.31
CA GLY A 272 5.26 7.64 2.42
C GLY A 272 5.16 8.86 3.34
N VAL A 273 3.97 9.46 3.37
CA VAL A 273 3.61 10.60 4.24
C VAL A 273 2.16 10.46 4.70
N PRO A 274 1.75 11.11 5.79
CA PRO A 274 0.34 11.11 6.19
C PRO A 274 -0.50 11.87 5.17
N VAL A 275 -1.56 11.22 4.66
CA VAL A 275 -2.49 11.81 3.70
C VAL A 275 -3.93 11.63 4.16
N VAL A 276 -4.79 12.58 3.81
CA VAL A 276 -6.24 12.44 4.00
C VAL A 276 -6.81 11.79 2.75
N ILE A 277 -7.42 10.61 2.90
CA ILE A 277 -8.11 9.91 1.81
C ILE A 277 -9.62 10.07 2.01
N GLY A 278 -10.27 10.78 1.08
CA GLY A 278 -11.71 10.94 0.99
C GLY A 278 -12.22 10.61 -0.41
N ALA A 279 -13.47 10.93 -0.72
CA ALA A 279 -14.09 10.66 -2.03
C ALA A 279 -13.37 11.36 -3.21
N GLY A 280 -12.60 12.42 -2.95
CA GLY A 280 -11.72 13.07 -3.93
C GLY A 280 -10.45 12.28 -4.27
N GLY A 281 -10.09 11.26 -3.50
CA GLY A 281 -8.79 10.59 -3.54
C GLY A 281 -7.89 11.09 -2.41
N VAL A 282 -6.62 11.40 -2.69
CA VAL A 282 -5.74 12.09 -1.73
C VAL A 282 -6.14 13.57 -1.72
N GLU A 283 -6.91 13.97 -0.72
CA GLU A 283 -7.45 15.34 -0.61
C GLU A 283 -6.43 16.31 0.01
N ARG A 284 -5.54 15.80 0.85
CA ARG A 284 -4.51 16.61 1.52
C ARG A 284 -3.33 15.76 1.95
N ILE A 285 -2.12 16.30 1.79
CA ILE A 285 -0.91 15.83 2.44
C ILE A 285 -0.78 16.57 3.77
N VAL A 286 -0.56 15.84 4.87
CA VAL A 286 -0.39 16.42 6.21
C VAL A 286 1.10 16.50 6.50
N GLU A 287 1.65 17.71 6.48
CA GLU A 287 3.05 17.94 6.85
C GLU A 287 3.16 17.98 8.38
N ILE A 288 3.76 16.93 8.97
CA ILE A 288 4.12 16.92 10.38
C ILE A 288 5.51 17.53 10.56
N THR A 289 5.73 18.18 11.69
CA THR A 289 7.06 18.76 11.99
C THR A 289 8.04 17.65 12.35
N LEU A 290 9.08 17.49 11.54
CA LEU A 290 10.19 16.57 11.79
C LEU A 290 11.29 17.29 12.57
N ASP A 291 11.89 16.62 13.55
CA ASP A 291 13.14 17.08 14.15
C ASP A 291 14.34 16.84 13.20
N ASP A 292 15.53 17.27 13.58
CA ASP A 292 16.68 17.21 12.68
C ASP A 292 17.14 15.77 12.40
N ALA A 293 16.98 14.85 13.35
CA ALA A 293 17.26 13.44 13.13
C ALA A 293 16.22 12.79 12.20
N GLU A 294 14.94 13.07 12.41
CA GLU A 294 13.85 12.61 11.54
C GLU A 294 13.99 13.18 10.12
N LYS A 295 14.36 14.47 9.98
CA LYS A 295 14.66 15.09 8.67
C LYS A 295 15.79 14.38 7.95
N ALA A 296 16.90 14.08 8.65
CA ALA A 296 18.03 13.36 8.07
C ALA A 296 17.64 11.96 7.60
N MET A 297 16.87 11.20 8.41
CA MET A 297 16.35 9.88 8.02
C MET A 297 15.40 9.99 6.82
N PHE A 298 14.49 10.96 6.83
CA PHE A 298 13.54 11.16 5.74
C PHE A 298 14.25 11.55 4.44
N ALA A 299 15.24 12.44 4.49
CA ALA A 299 16.04 12.82 3.33
C ALA A 299 16.79 11.61 2.73
N LYS A 300 17.37 10.75 3.58
CA LYS A 300 18.00 9.50 3.15
C LYS A 300 16.99 8.59 2.45
N SER A 301 15.81 8.43 3.04
CA SER A 301 14.73 7.60 2.49
C SER A 301 14.27 8.12 1.12
N VAL A 302 14.08 9.43 0.96
CA VAL A 302 13.76 10.08 -0.32
C VAL A 302 14.85 9.84 -1.37
N ALA A 303 16.13 9.93 -0.98
CA ALA A 303 17.24 9.66 -1.89
C ALA A 303 17.23 8.22 -2.42
N SER A 304 16.92 7.24 -1.54
CA SER A 304 16.78 5.84 -1.94
C SER A 304 15.64 5.63 -2.93
N VAL A 305 14.49 6.30 -2.74
CA VAL A 305 13.36 6.25 -3.68
C VAL A 305 13.75 6.88 -5.03
N ARG A 306 14.40 8.04 -5.02
CA ARG A 306 14.87 8.70 -6.26
C ARG A 306 15.82 7.83 -7.07
N THR A 307 16.73 7.13 -6.41
CA THR A 307 17.62 6.16 -7.06
C THR A 307 16.84 5.10 -7.83
N LEU A 308 15.72 4.60 -7.25
CA LEU A 308 14.85 3.63 -7.92
C LEU A 308 14.10 4.22 -9.11
N ILE A 309 13.59 5.45 -8.96
CA ILE A 309 12.91 6.17 -10.05
C ILE A 309 13.89 6.44 -11.21
N ASP A 310 15.13 6.84 -10.91
CA ASP A 310 16.14 7.07 -11.94
C ASP A 310 16.53 5.77 -12.66
N ALA A 311 16.60 4.65 -11.95
CA ALA A 311 16.77 3.34 -12.57
C ALA A 311 15.56 2.99 -13.48
N CYS A 312 14.34 3.31 -13.08
CA CYS A 312 13.15 3.15 -13.93
C CYS A 312 13.24 3.96 -15.22
N LYS A 313 13.66 5.23 -15.14
CA LYS A 313 13.87 6.11 -16.32
C LYS A 313 14.96 5.58 -17.23
N ALA A 314 16.04 5.01 -16.67
CA ALA A 314 17.10 4.38 -17.45
C ALA A 314 16.63 3.15 -18.23
N ILE A 315 15.74 2.33 -17.62
CA ILE A 315 15.15 1.14 -18.25
C ILE A 315 14.09 1.53 -19.29
N ASN A 316 13.25 2.51 -18.99
CA ASN A 316 12.20 3.01 -19.88
C ASN A 316 12.24 4.54 -19.96
N PRO A 317 13.02 5.11 -20.92
CA PRO A 317 13.15 6.57 -21.09
C PRO A 317 11.83 7.30 -21.37
N ALA A 318 10.80 6.62 -21.87
CA ALA A 318 9.50 7.23 -22.12
C ALA A 318 8.81 7.71 -20.82
N LEU A 319 9.19 7.17 -19.67
CA LEU A 319 8.68 7.59 -18.37
C LEU A 319 9.31 8.91 -17.85
N ALA A 320 10.33 9.40 -18.51
CA ALA A 320 10.99 10.67 -18.15
C ALA A 320 10.28 11.90 -18.75
N ALA A 321 9.35 11.68 -19.68
CA ALA A 321 8.57 12.70 -20.38
C ALA A 321 7.44 13.30 -19.54
#